data_71ee93f7e6a5f9b6523d04dab0cbd9db
#
_entry.id   71ee93f7e6a5f9b6523d04dab0cbd9db
#
_cell.length_a   1.000
_cell.length_b   1.000
_cell.length_c   1.000
_cell.angle_alpha   90.00
_cell.angle_beta   90.00
_cell.angle_gamma   90.00
#
_symmetry.space_group_name_H-M   'P 1'
#
loop_
_entity.id
_entity.type
_entity.pdbx_description
1 polymer ?
#
loop_
_entity_poly.entity_id
_entity_poly.type
_entity_poly.pdbx_seq_one_letter_code
_entity_poly.pdbx_strand_id
1 'polypeptide(L)'
;MDAEKFKAYNAKSISSSPYWSRVPQEVKDALSSVSKVLPFRTNEYVLRELIDWDRVPDDPVFRLTFPHPDMLPPEDYRRLRQLLSSPSSEAAAAQFIAMLRHRMNPHPAGQMTHNVPTLDGRPLPGLQHKYKETVLFFPAAGQTCHAYCTFCFRWPQFIGSEDMKFNARESAELSQYLARHPEVTDVLITGGDPMVMNAESLAGYIEPLLSIPHLQNIRIGTKSVSYWPQRFVTDKDSDAVLSLFERIVGHGKNLSIMAHYNHPAELRPEIAQRAVKRITGTGATVRIQSPIVRHINDSPEAWQELWTTGVRLGAIPYYMFVERDTGPQRYFELPLVETYEIFKAAYQGVSGLSRTVRGPSMSTLYGKVLIDGVTTIASEKVFVLQFLQARDPDCVRKPFFAKFDPAAVWFDDLQPAFGDSAFFFQDKDESASRKPIYLRRENPSEHQLVIAS
;
A
#
# COMPACT_ATOMS: atom_id res chain seq x y z
N MET A 1 -13.47 -20.58 -23.03
CA MET A 1 -14.22 -19.64 -22.16
C MET A 1 -14.10 -18.28 -22.81
N ASP A 2 -15.21 -17.64 -23.11
CA ASP A 2 -15.20 -16.30 -23.68
C ASP A 2 -14.53 -15.33 -22.69
N ALA A 3 -13.75 -14.41 -23.22
CA ALA A 3 -13.04 -13.42 -22.41
C ALA A 3 -14.07 -12.54 -21.68
N GLU A 4 -14.08 -12.57 -20.36
CA GLU A 4 -14.92 -11.71 -19.55
C GLU A 4 -14.51 -10.25 -19.77
N LYS A 5 -15.49 -9.40 -20.11
CA LYS A 5 -15.21 -7.98 -20.32
C LYS A 5 -15.07 -7.26 -18.99
N PHE A 6 -13.94 -6.57 -18.79
CA PHE A 6 -13.72 -5.74 -17.60
C PHE A 6 -14.80 -4.65 -17.49
N LYS A 7 -15.49 -4.61 -16.34
CA LYS A 7 -16.51 -3.60 -16.02
C LYS A 7 -16.26 -3.02 -14.65
N ALA A 8 -15.90 -1.75 -14.62
CA ALA A 8 -15.65 -1.02 -13.38
C ALA A 8 -16.83 -0.14 -13.00
N TYR A 9 -16.98 0.07 -11.70
CA TYR A 9 -17.94 0.98 -11.10
C TYR A 9 -17.20 2.04 -10.26
N ASN A 10 -17.65 3.26 -10.35
CA ASN A 10 -17.26 4.38 -9.48
C ASN A 10 -18.48 4.89 -8.71
N ALA A 11 -18.32 5.93 -7.89
CA ALA A 11 -19.41 6.46 -7.06
C ALA A 11 -20.65 6.92 -7.87
N LYS A 12 -20.50 7.26 -9.15
CA LYS A 12 -21.61 7.67 -10.03
C LYS A 12 -22.31 6.48 -10.69
N SER A 13 -21.60 5.38 -10.92
CA SER A 13 -22.11 4.25 -11.70
C SER A 13 -22.43 3.00 -10.88
N ILE A 14 -22.01 2.92 -9.61
CA ILE A 14 -22.24 1.73 -8.77
C ILE A 14 -23.73 1.42 -8.56
N SER A 15 -24.60 2.42 -8.63
CA SER A 15 -26.04 2.24 -8.54
C SER A 15 -26.63 1.41 -9.70
N SER A 16 -25.92 1.29 -10.81
CA SER A 16 -26.30 0.40 -11.92
C SER A 16 -25.82 -1.05 -11.76
N SER A 17 -25.10 -1.35 -10.69
CA SER A 17 -24.69 -2.72 -10.38
C SER A 17 -25.86 -3.58 -9.92
N PRO A 18 -25.94 -4.86 -10.33
CA PRO A 18 -26.94 -5.80 -9.83
C PRO A 18 -26.88 -6.02 -8.31
N TYR A 19 -25.77 -5.66 -7.69
CA TYR A 19 -25.54 -5.79 -6.23
C TYR A 19 -25.98 -4.56 -5.44
N TRP A 20 -26.41 -3.46 -6.09
CA TRP A 20 -26.73 -2.21 -5.43
C TRP A 20 -27.82 -2.33 -4.36
N SER A 21 -28.83 -3.18 -4.58
CA SER A 21 -29.89 -3.42 -3.60
C SER A 21 -29.40 -4.02 -2.29
N ARG A 22 -28.27 -4.74 -2.32
CA ARG A 22 -27.65 -5.39 -1.16
C ARG A 22 -26.70 -4.46 -0.37
N VAL A 23 -26.33 -3.31 -0.93
CA VAL A 23 -25.49 -2.31 -0.23
C VAL A 23 -26.32 -1.65 0.88
N PRO A 24 -25.83 -1.62 2.14
CA PRO A 24 -26.53 -0.96 3.26
C PRO A 24 -26.72 0.53 3.01
N GLN A 25 -27.81 1.11 3.58
CA GLN A 25 -28.13 2.52 3.36
C GLN A 25 -27.03 3.47 3.87
N GLU A 26 -26.44 3.18 5.02
CA GLU A 26 -25.32 3.98 5.55
C GLU A 26 -24.12 4.02 4.61
N VAL A 27 -23.79 2.90 3.92
CA VAL A 27 -22.72 2.85 2.93
C VAL A 27 -23.11 3.58 1.64
N LYS A 28 -24.39 3.55 1.23
CA LYS A 28 -24.89 4.40 0.12
C LYS A 28 -24.73 5.89 0.44
N ASP A 29 -25.00 6.26 1.68
CA ASP A 29 -24.79 7.63 2.17
C ASP A 29 -23.30 7.98 2.22
N ALA A 30 -22.43 7.06 2.67
CA ALA A 30 -20.98 7.23 2.64
C ALA A 30 -20.44 7.34 1.20
N LEU A 31 -20.96 6.56 0.27
CA LEU A 31 -20.61 6.67 -1.16
C LEU A 31 -20.91 8.06 -1.72
N SER A 32 -21.99 8.73 -1.27
CA SER A 32 -22.33 10.08 -1.71
C SER A 32 -21.43 11.17 -1.12
N SER A 33 -20.82 10.92 0.04
CA SER A 33 -20.04 11.89 0.83
C SER A 33 -18.56 11.54 0.93
N VAL A 34 -18.19 10.39 1.52
CA VAL A 34 -16.80 9.98 1.72
C VAL A 34 -16.06 9.84 0.39
N SER A 35 -16.73 9.37 -0.67
CA SER A 35 -16.12 9.28 -2.00
C SER A 35 -15.80 10.63 -2.66
N LYS A 36 -16.24 11.74 -2.09
CA LYS A 36 -15.78 13.09 -2.48
C LYS A 36 -14.40 13.41 -1.91
N VAL A 37 -14.03 12.78 -0.80
CA VAL A 37 -12.72 12.96 -0.14
C VAL A 37 -11.74 11.89 -0.59
N LEU A 38 -12.13 10.63 -0.45
CA LEU A 38 -11.34 9.44 -0.79
C LEU A 38 -11.81 8.82 -2.12
N PRO A 39 -10.92 8.21 -2.91
CA PRO A 39 -11.33 7.61 -4.18
C PRO A 39 -12.15 6.34 -3.95
N PHE A 40 -13.15 6.12 -4.80
CA PHE A 40 -13.90 4.86 -4.87
C PHE A 40 -13.92 4.30 -6.28
N ARG A 41 -13.54 3.05 -6.38
CA ARG A 41 -13.66 2.23 -7.60
C ARG A 41 -13.71 0.76 -7.20
N THR A 42 -14.67 0.04 -7.77
CA THR A 42 -14.74 -1.43 -7.71
C THR A 42 -15.05 -1.99 -9.10
N ASN A 43 -15.13 -3.29 -9.27
CA ASN A 43 -15.47 -3.92 -10.54
C ASN A 43 -16.39 -5.11 -10.36
N GLU A 44 -16.94 -5.62 -11.47
CA GLU A 44 -17.91 -6.72 -11.50
C GLU A 44 -17.35 -8.00 -10.84
N TYR A 45 -16.07 -8.33 -11.09
CA TYR A 45 -15.43 -9.51 -10.52
C TYR A 45 -15.35 -9.43 -8.99
N VAL A 46 -14.92 -8.29 -8.44
CA VAL A 46 -14.85 -8.07 -6.99
C VAL A 46 -16.23 -8.24 -6.35
N LEU A 47 -17.25 -7.65 -6.96
CA LEU A 47 -18.63 -7.71 -6.46
C LEU A 47 -19.19 -9.13 -6.50
N ARG A 48 -18.85 -9.91 -7.53
CA ARG A 48 -19.41 -11.24 -7.76
C ARG A 48 -18.68 -12.35 -7.01
N GLU A 49 -17.33 -12.30 -7.03
CA GLU A 49 -16.50 -13.42 -6.63
C GLU A 49 -15.85 -13.26 -5.26
N LEU A 50 -15.64 -12.00 -4.81
CA LEU A 50 -14.83 -11.76 -3.62
C LEU A 50 -15.66 -11.34 -2.40
N ILE A 51 -16.77 -10.62 -2.59
CA ILE A 51 -17.62 -10.16 -1.51
C ILE A 51 -18.63 -11.25 -1.12
N ASP A 52 -18.61 -11.63 0.14
CA ASP A 52 -19.67 -12.40 0.75
C ASP A 52 -20.81 -11.47 1.18
N TRP A 53 -21.82 -11.35 0.31
CA TRP A 53 -22.93 -10.45 0.51
C TRP A 53 -23.83 -10.79 1.70
N ASP A 54 -23.76 -12.02 2.22
CA ASP A 54 -24.55 -12.42 3.39
C ASP A 54 -23.88 -11.96 4.69
N ARG A 55 -22.61 -11.54 4.62
CA ARG A 55 -21.85 -10.95 5.73
C ARG A 55 -21.74 -9.43 5.67
N VAL A 56 -22.26 -8.77 4.64
CA VAL A 56 -22.24 -7.30 4.54
C VAL A 56 -23.10 -6.69 5.65
N PRO A 57 -22.61 -5.65 6.38
CA PRO A 57 -21.44 -4.81 6.12
C PRO A 57 -20.09 -5.31 6.67
N ASP A 58 -20.04 -6.46 7.34
CA ASP A 58 -18.86 -6.95 8.05
C ASP A 58 -17.97 -7.88 7.20
N ASP A 59 -18.31 -8.08 5.93
CA ASP A 59 -17.43 -8.80 5.01
C ASP A 59 -16.10 -8.05 4.81
N PRO A 60 -14.94 -8.72 4.99
CA PRO A 60 -13.63 -8.05 4.91
C PRO A 60 -13.32 -7.50 3.52
N VAL A 61 -13.78 -8.13 2.43
CA VAL A 61 -13.55 -7.59 1.07
C VAL A 61 -14.50 -6.43 0.77
N PHE A 62 -15.70 -6.45 1.33
CA PHE A 62 -16.60 -5.31 1.27
C PHE A 62 -15.97 -4.10 1.97
N ARG A 63 -15.46 -4.25 3.19
CA ARG A 63 -14.76 -3.19 3.92
C ARG A 63 -13.48 -2.74 3.23
N LEU A 64 -12.80 -3.65 2.56
CA LEU A 64 -11.60 -3.36 1.76
C LEU A 64 -11.89 -2.48 0.54
N THR A 65 -13.11 -2.49 0.00
CA THR A 65 -13.44 -1.86 -1.28
C THR A 65 -14.55 -0.82 -1.23
N PHE A 66 -15.35 -0.78 -0.18
CA PHE A 66 -16.42 0.20 -0.01
C PHE A 66 -16.11 1.22 1.08
N PRO A 67 -16.44 2.51 0.89
CA PRO A 67 -16.25 3.53 1.91
C PRO A 67 -17.20 3.30 3.08
N HIS A 68 -16.75 3.66 4.29
CA HIS A 68 -17.55 3.64 5.50
C HIS A 68 -17.63 5.06 6.09
N PRO A 69 -18.74 5.44 6.79
CA PRO A 69 -18.85 6.74 7.44
C PRO A 69 -17.67 7.07 8.37
N ASP A 70 -17.23 6.09 9.16
CA ASP A 70 -16.16 6.22 10.15
C ASP A 70 -14.74 6.38 9.55
N MET A 71 -14.62 6.34 8.23
CA MET A 71 -13.37 6.70 7.53
C MET A 71 -13.08 8.20 7.60
N LEU A 72 -14.06 9.00 8.03
CA LEU A 72 -13.90 10.39 8.40
C LEU A 72 -14.24 10.55 9.90
N PRO A 73 -13.61 11.48 10.62
CA PRO A 73 -14.05 11.84 11.96
C PRO A 73 -15.54 12.16 11.98
N PRO A 74 -16.30 11.76 13.02
CA PRO A 74 -17.75 11.91 13.04
C PRO A 74 -18.26 13.34 12.81
N GLU A 75 -17.52 14.35 13.30
CA GLU A 75 -17.85 15.77 13.10
C GLU A 75 -17.65 16.20 11.64
N ASP A 76 -16.54 15.76 11.04
CA ASP A 76 -16.23 16.05 9.64
C ASP A 76 -17.22 15.38 8.70
N TYR A 77 -17.62 14.15 8.99
CA TYR A 77 -18.62 13.43 8.22
C TYR A 77 -19.97 14.14 8.26
N ARG A 78 -20.43 14.58 9.46
CA ARG A 78 -21.67 15.33 9.63
C ARG A 78 -21.62 16.67 8.89
N ARG A 79 -20.54 17.43 9.04
CA ARG A 79 -20.34 18.71 8.36
C ARG A 79 -20.29 18.56 6.85
N LEU A 80 -19.58 17.55 6.35
CA LEU A 80 -19.50 17.27 4.90
C LEU A 80 -20.91 16.99 4.34
N ARG A 81 -21.68 16.13 4.99
CA ARG A 81 -23.07 15.82 4.56
C ARG A 81 -23.95 17.06 4.55
N GLN A 82 -23.86 17.91 5.58
CA GLN A 82 -24.60 19.17 5.63
C GLN A 82 -24.24 20.09 4.45
N LEU A 83 -22.95 20.25 4.16
CA LEU A 83 -22.51 21.07 3.03
C LEU A 83 -22.96 20.51 1.67
N LEU A 84 -22.95 19.19 1.51
CA LEU A 84 -23.36 18.53 0.27
C LEU A 84 -24.89 18.51 0.07
N SER A 85 -25.69 18.75 1.11
CA SER A 85 -27.16 18.77 1.02
C SER A 85 -27.71 20.08 0.47
N SER A 86 -26.91 21.15 0.38
CA SER A 86 -27.34 22.47 -0.09
C SER A 86 -26.56 22.93 -1.32
N PRO A 87 -27.23 23.18 -2.46
CA PRO A 87 -26.57 23.71 -3.66
C PRO A 87 -25.86 25.04 -3.43
N SER A 88 -26.36 25.88 -2.53
CA SER A 88 -25.71 27.16 -2.18
C SER A 88 -24.39 27.01 -1.44
N SER A 89 -24.03 25.80 -1.00
CA SER A 89 -22.81 25.48 -0.26
C SER A 89 -21.74 24.81 -1.11
N GLU A 90 -21.87 24.77 -2.42
CA GLU A 90 -20.92 24.02 -3.30
C GLU A 90 -19.47 24.49 -3.14
N ALA A 91 -19.22 25.80 -3.11
CA ALA A 91 -17.89 26.36 -2.89
C ALA A 91 -17.33 26.01 -1.50
N ALA A 92 -18.16 26.09 -0.46
CA ALA A 92 -17.78 25.73 0.91
C ALA A 92 -17.52 24.23 1.04
N ALA A 93 -18.31 23.39 0.36
CA ALA A 93 -18.08 21.95 0.30
C ALA A 93 -16.73 21.62 -0.38
N ALA A 94 -16.42 22.27 -1.51
CA ALA A 94 -15.14 22.08 -2.22
C ALA A 94 -13.94 22.47 -1.34
N GLN A 95 -14.01 23.61 -0.65
CA GLN A 95 -12.95 24.05 0.28
C GLN A 95 -12.79 23.06 1.44
N PHE A 96 -13.91 22.61 2.02
CA PHE A 96 -13.88 21.65 3.12
C PHE A 96 -13.29 20.30 2.69
N ILE A 97 -13.63 19.79 1.50
CA ILE A 97 -13.06 18.59 0.92
C ILE A 97 -11.55 18.75 0.72
N ALA A 98 -11.08 19.87 0.19
CA ALA A 98 -9.66 20.16 0.01
C ALA A 98 -8.91 20.17 1.34
N MET A 99 -9.48 20.80 2.38
CA MET A 99 -8.93 20.80 3.73
C MET A 99 -8.83 19.36 4.29
N LEU A 100 -9.90 18.55 4.18
CA LEU A 100 -9.89 17.16 4.63
C LEU A 100 -8.79 16.35 3.93
N ARG A 101 -8.69 16.48 2.62
CA ARG A 101 -7.66 15.81 1.81
C ARG A 101 -6.25 16.20 2.24
N HIS A 102 -6.01 17.47 2.48
CA HIS A 102 -4.70 17.95 2.95
C HIS A 102 -4.37 17.36 4.34
N ARG A 103 -5.32 17.40 5.27
CA ARG A 103 -5.15 16.85 6.63
C ARG A 103 -4.90 15.34 6.64
N MET A 104 -5.55 14.59 5.73
CA MET A 104 -5.41 13.14 5.61
C MET A 104 -4.18 12.70 4.82
N ASN A 105 -3.43 13.63 4.21
CA ASN A 105 -2.23 13.33 3.44
C ASN A 105 -1.03 14.13 3.93
N PRO A 106 -0.42 13.76 5.06
CA PRO A 106 0.74 14.46 5.63
C PRO A 106 2.03 14.28 4.84
N HIS A 107 2.01 13.74 3.62
CA HIS A 107 3.18 13.41 2.79
C HIS A 107 4.24 12.58 3.54
N PRO A 108 3.86 11.42 4.08
CA PRO A 108 4.72 10.68 4.98
C PRO A 108 6.02 10.22 4.31
N ALA A 109 7.10 10.15 5.11
CA ALA A 109 8.39 9.57 4.73
C ALA A 109 9.07 10.22 3.51
N GLY A 110 8.81 11.50 3.23
CA GLY A 110 9.51 12.26 2.18
C GLY A 110 9.32 11.72 0.75
N GLN A 111 8.18 11.08 0.47
CA GLN A 111 7.93 10.42 -0.82
C GLN A 111 8.03 11.34 -2.02
N MET A 112 7.60 12.60 -1.87
CA MET A 112 7.58 13.60 -2.94
C MET A 112 8.82 14.50 -2.97
N THR A 113 9.73 14.35 -2.02
CA THR A 113 10.90 15.22 -1.84
C THR A 113 12.19 14.43 -1.67
N HIS A 114 12.48 13.96 -0.47
CA HIS A 114 13.76 13.31 -0.12
C HIS A 114 14.06 12.00 -0.87
N ASN A 115 13.03 11.32 -1.39
CA ASN A 115 13.21 10.07 -2.13
C ASN A 115 13.35 10.30 -3.65
N VAL A 116 13.06 11.51 -4.15
CA VAL A 116 13.14 11.81 -5.59
C VAL A 116 14.61 12.03 -5.97
N PRO A 117 15.18 11.17 -6.83
CA PRO A 117 16.57 11.33 -7.26
C PRO A 117 16.70 12.45 -8.30
N THR A 118 17.93 12.86 -8.57
CA THR A 118 18.27 13.84 -9.61
C THR A 118 19.17 13.21 -10.68
N LEU A 119 19.00 13.66 -11.93
CA LEU A 119 19.91 13.37 -13.03
C LEU A 119 20.35 14.69 -13.64
N ASP A 120 21.68 14.96 -13.67
CA ASP A 120 22.24 16.23 -14.15
C ASP A 120 21.61 17.47 -13.46
N GLY A 121 21.34 17.36 -12.14
CA GLY A 121 20.73 18.41 -11.33
C GLY A 121 19.23 18.58 -11.52
N ARG A 122 18.58 17.79 -12.37
CA ARG A 122 17.12 17.82 -12.57
C ARG A 122 16.45 16.72 -11.76
N PRO A 123 15.42 17.02 -10.95
CA PRO A 123 14.63 15.99 -10.30
C PRO A 123 13.99 15.06 -11.32
N LEU A 124 13.92 13.77 -11.00
CA LEU A 124 13.25 12.74 -11.80
C LEU A 124 11.88 12.40 -11.19
N PRO A 125 10.81 13.14 -11.51
CA PRO A 125 9.48 12.82 -11.01
C PRO A 125 9.06 11.43 -11.52
N GLY A 126 8.48 10.63 -10.60
CA GLY A 126 8.13 9.24 -10.91
C GLY A 126 9.23 8.22 -10.62
N LEU A 127 10.38 8.65 -10.09
CA LEU A 127 11.39 7.77 -9.50
C LEU A 127 11.54 8.03 -8.01
N GLN A 128 11.75 6.97 -7.23
CA GLN A 128 12.14 7.05 -5.83
C GLN A 128 13.35 6.17 -5.57
N HIS A 129 14.42 6.76 -5.02
CA HIS A 129 15.64 6.06 -4.63
C HIS A 129 15.91 6.33 -3.14
N LYS A 130 15.35 5.48 -2.29
CA LYS A 130 15.50 5.58 -0.83
C LYS A 130 16.59 4.67 -0.27
N TYR A 131 16.74 3.49 -0.86
CA TYR A 131 17.69 2.46 -0.45
C TYR A 131 18.71 2.25 -1.54
N LYS A 132 19.98 2.12 -1.17
CA LYS A 132 21.13 2.05 -2.09
C LYS A 132 20.90 1.11 -3.28
N GLU A 133 20.29 -0.07 -3.05
CA GLU A 133 20.18 -1.13 -4.06
C GLU A 133 18.87 -1.08 -4.84
N THR A 134 17.91 -0.21 -4.48
CA THR A 134 16.54 -0.30 -4.98
C THR A 134 15.97 1.03 -5.44
N VAL A 135 15.51 1.07 -6.69
CA VAL A 135 14.73 2.17 -7.25
C VAL A 135 13.28 1.75 -7.45
N LEU A 136 12.35 2.62 -7.10
CA LEU A 136 10.93 2.51 -7.45
C LEU A 136 10.65 3.36 -8.68
N PHE A 137 9.89 2.80 -9.62
CA PHE A 137 9.46 3.49 -10.83
C PHE A 137 7.94 3.49 -10.94
N PHE A 138 7.38 4.65 -11.27
CA PHE A 138 5.94 4.94 -11.32
C PHE A 138 5.51 5.32 -12.74
N PRO A 139 5.23 4.36 -13.64
CA PRO A 139 4.83 4.64 -15.01
C PRO A 139 3.49 5.38 -15.04
N ALA A 140 3.39 6.44 -15.84
CA ALA A 140 2.19 7.26 -15.95
C ALA A 140 0.97 6.46 -16.42
N ALA A 141 1.16 5.51 -17.35
CA ALA A 141 0.09 4.65 -17.85
C ALA A 141 -0.47 3.67 -16.80
N GLY A 142 0.30 3.39 -15.72
CA GLY A 142 -0.08 2.50 -14.62
C GLY A 142 -0.70 3.19 -13.40
N GLN A 143 -1.15 4.46 -13.51
CA GLN A 143 -1.61 5.24 -12.36
C GLN A 143 -3.11 5.08 -12.04
N THR A 144 -3.68 3.92 -12.32
CA THR A 144 -5.02 3.50 -11.84
C THR A 144 -4.96 2.06 -11.37
N CYS A 145 -6.07 1.55 -10.80
CA CYS A 145 -6.19 0.15 -10.37
C CYS A 145 -7.50 -0.43 -10.90
N HIS A 146 -7.62 -1.76 -10.93
CA HIS A 146 -8.86 -2.45 -11.28
C HIS A 146 -9.98 -2.21 -10.24
N ALA A 147 -9.61 -2.07 -8.96
CA ALA A 147 -10.44 -1.55 -7.87
C ALA A 147 -9.54 -0.82 -6.87
N TYR A 148 -10.08 0.09 -6.07
CA TYR A 148 -9.30 0.82 -5.05
C TYR A 148 -9.49 0.18 -3.68
N CYS A 149 -8.39 -0.01 -2.96
CA CYS A 149 -8.43 -0.34 -1.54
C CYS A 149 -8.76 0.91 -0.73
N THR A 150 -9.66 0.81 0.23
CA THR A 150 -10.10 1.92 1.07
C THR A 150 -9.00 2.48 1.97
N PHE A 151 -8.00 1.66 2.34
CA PHE A 151 -6.80 2.06 3.10
C PHE A 151 -5.62 2.51 2.23
N CYS A 152 -5.79 2.63 0.90
CA CYS A 152 -4.67 2.84 -0.02
C CYS A 152 -3.85 4.09 0.33
N PHE A 153 -2.57 3.93 0.70
CA PHE A 153 -1.68 5.07 1.02
C PHE A 153 -1.36 5.95 -0.20
N ARG A 154 -1.66 5.46 -1.42
CA ARG A 154 -1.54 6.22 -2.68
C ARG A 154 -2.84 6.88 -3.11
N TRP A 155 -3.85 6.93 -2.26
CA TRP A 155 -5.15 7.51 -2.57
C TRP A 155 -5.08 8.92 -3.19
N PRO A 156 -4.09 9.79 -2.86
CA PRO A 156 -3.98 11.12 -3.46
C PRO A 156 -3.77 11.09 -4.97
N GLN A 157 -3.15 10.03 -5.51
CA GLN A 157 -2.93 9.86 -6.94
C GLN A 157 -4.24 9.71 -7.75
N PHE A 158 -5.33 9.33 -7.09
CA PHE A 158 -6.59 8.97 -7.73
C PHE A 158 -7.68 10.04 -7.62
N ILE A 159 -7.42 11.15 -6.93
CA ILE A 159 -8.41 12.21 -6.68
C ILE A 159 -8.31 13.39 -7.65
N GLY A 160 -7.43 13.32 -8.66
CA GLY A 160 -7.33 14.30 -9.74
C GLY A 160 -6.60 15.60 -9.42
N SER A 161 -5.95 15.73 -8.25
CA SER A 161 -5.11 16.89 -7.93
C SER A 161 -3.75 16.76 -8.62
N GLU A 162 -3.38 17.73 -9.47
CA GLU A 162 -2.09 17.72 -10.18
C GLU A 162 -0.91 17.75 -9.20
N ASP A 163 -1.02 18.51 -8.12
CA ASP A 163 0.03 18.68 -7.10
C ASP A 163 0.35 17.37 -6.35
N MET A 164 -0.54 16.36 -6.47
CA MET A 164 -0.40 15.06 -5.82
C MET A 164 -0.01 13.95 -6.78
N LYS A 165 0.17 14.24 -8.08
CA LYS A 165 0.59 13.26 -9.08
C LYS A 165 2.10 13.04 -9.03
N PHE A 166 2.48 11.79 -8.94
CA PHE A 166 3.87 11.35 -8.96
C PHE A 166 4.03 10.19 -9.96
N ASN A 167 4.48 10.49 -11.17
CA ASN A 167 4.70 9.50 -12.22
C ASN A 167 5.68 9.99 -13.28
N ALA A 168 6.24 9.04 -14.05
CA ALA A 168 7.09 9.28 -15.22
C ALA A 168 6.40 8.80 -16.50
N ARG A 169 6.54 9.57 -17.58
CA ARG A 169 5.97 9.19 -18.89
C ARG A 169 6.90 8.29 -19.69
N GLU A 170 8.21 8.43 -19.52
CA GLU A 170 9.21 7.75 -20.33
C GLU A 170 10.12 6.87 -19.48
N SER A 171 10.50 5.71 -20.03
CA SER A 171 11.47 4.79 -19.43
C SER A 171 12.93 5.21 -19.68
N ALA A 172 13.17 6.13 -20.62
CA ALA A 172 14.52 6.57 -20.98
C ALA A 172 15.27 7.20 -19.79
N GLU A 173 14.59 8.04 -19.01
CA GLU A 173 15.20 8.65 -17.81
C GLU A 173 15.56 7.61 -16.76
N LEU A 174 14.72 6.58 -16.56
CA LEU A 174 15.03 5.46 -15.68
C LEU A 174 16.28 4.72 -16.16
N SER A 175 16.36 4.39 -17.46
CA SER A 175 17.51 3.68 -18.02
C SER A 175 18.80 4.47 -17.91
N GLN A 176 18.76 5.79 -18.18
CA GLN A 176 19.91 6.70 -18.00
C GLN A 176 20.34 6.81 -16.53
N TYR A 177 19.37 6.91 -15.62
CA TYR A 177 19.65 6.93 -14.20
C TYR A 177 20.34 5.65 -13.74
N LEU A 178 19.80 4.49 -14.09
CA LEU A 178 20.39 3.18 -13.73
C LEU A 178 21.78 2.98 -14.32
N ALA A 179 22.03 3.44 -15.55
CA ALA A 179 23.36 3.33 -16.17
C ALA A 179 24.46 4.06 -15.37
N ARG A 180 24.09 5.10 -14.59
CA ARG A 180 25.01 5.87 -13.73
C ARG A 180 25.03 5.40 -12.27
N HIS A 181 24.15 4.46 -11.90
CA HIS A 181 24.01 3.93 -10.55
C HIS A 181 24.16 2.41 -10.51
N PRO A 182 25.40 1.90 -10.68
CA PRO A 182 25.64 0.45 -10.72
C PRO A 182 25.36 -0.26 -9.38
N GLU A 183 25.24 0.48 -8.29
CA GLU A 183 24.79 -0.01 -6.99
C GLU A 183 23.32 -0.43 -6.97
N VAL A 184 22.50 0.06 -7.93
CA VAL A 184 21.08 -0.29 -8.04
C VAL A 184 20.94 -1.63 -8.77
N THR A 185 20.66 -2.66 -8.03
CA THR A 185 20.49 -4.03 -8.55
C THR A 185 19.02 -4.45 -8.67
N ASP A 186 18.08 -3.61 -8.24
CA ASP A 186 16.67 -3.93 -8.09
C ASP A 186 15.78 -2.76 -8.48
N VAL A 187 14.85 -2.98 -9.40
CA VAL A 187 13.82 -2.00 -9.78
C VAL A 187 12.44 -2.54 -9.45
N LEU A 188 11.65 -1.74 -8.70
CA LEU A 188 10.23 -2.02 -8.44
C LEU A 188 9.34 -1.11 -9.29
N ILE A 189 8.67 -1.67 -10.28
CA ILE A 189 7.65 -1.00 -11.07
C ILE A 189 6.34 -1.03 -10.27
N THR A 190 5.79 0.13 -9.97
CA THR A 190 4.62 0.31 -9.09
C THR A 190 3.83 1.56 -9.50
N GLY A 191 2.84 1.96 -8.72
CA GLY A 191 2.05 3.16 -9.03
C GLY A 191 0.65 3.03 -8.46
N GLY A 192 -0.40 3.19 -9.28
CA GLY A 192 -1.70 2.59 -9.06
C GLY A 192 -1.52 1.07 -9.15
N ASP A 193 -1.61 0.56 -10.34
CA ASP A 193 -1.28 -0.84 -10.63
C ASP A 193 -0.70 -0.96 -12.04
N PRO A 194 0.59 -1.35 -12.20
CA PRO A 194 1.20 -1.51 -13.52
C PRO A 194 0.49 -2.51 -14.43
N MET A 195 -0.22 -3.49 -13.86
CA MET A 195 -0.90 -4.52 -14.64
C MET A 195 -2.22 -4.06 -15.27
N VAL A 196 -2.64 -2.80 -15.07
CA VAL A 196 -3.73 -2.19 -15.88
C VAL A 196 -3.27 -1.83 -17.30
N MET A 197 -1.95 -1.71 -17.52
CA MET A 197 -1.39 -1.49 -18.84
C MET A 197 -1.58 -2.73 -19.73
N ASN A 198 -1.73 -2.52 -21.05
CA ASN A 198 -1.62 -3.63 -21.99
C ASN A 198 -0.17 -4.15 -22.08
N ALA A 199 0.00 -5.32 -22.67
CA ALA A 199 1.30 -5.98 -22.76
C ALA A 199 2.36 -5.12 -23.50
N GLU A 200 1.98 -4.41 -24.55
CA GLU A 200 2.87 -3.54 -25.33
C GLU A 200 3.38 -2.36 -24.49
N SER A 201 2.48 -1.66 -23.80
CA SER A 201 2.85 -0.55 -22.90
C SER A 201 3.75 -1.00 -21.78
N LEU A 202 3.45 -2.18 -21.19
CA LEU A 202 4.28 -2.75 -20.12
C LEU A 202 5.66 -3.13 -20.63
N ALA A 203 5.75 -3.74 -21.83
CA ALA A 203 7.00 -4.09 -22.50
C ALA A 203 7.85 -2.84 -22.77
N GLY A 204 7.23 -1.75 -23.24
CA GLY A 204 7.92 -0.49 -23.50
C GLY A 204 8.66 0.10 -22.30
N TYR A 205 8.16 -0.16 -21.07
CA TYR A 205 8.85 0.24 -19.83
C TYR A 205 9.91 -0.76 -19.37
N ILE A 206 9.73 -2.05 -19.65
CA ILE A 206 10.58 -3.13 -19.08
C ILE A 206 11.73 -3.52 -20.02
N GLU A 207 11.49 -3.64 -21.32
CA GLU A 207 12.49 -4.14 -22.26
C GLU A 207 13.80 -3.32 -22.27
N PRO A 208 13.79 -1.97 -22.16
CA PRO A 208 15.04 -1.22 -22.04
C PRO A 208 15.88 -1.59 -20.83
N LEU A 209 15.27 -2.14 -19.76
CA LEU A 209 15.97 -2.54 -18.54
C LEU A 209 16.73 -3.86 -18.68
N LEU A 210 16.35 -4.71 -19.64
CA LEU A 210 16.93 -6.04 -19.81
C LEU A 210 18.40 -5.99 -20.18
N SER A 211 18.83 -4.95 -20.91
CA SER A 211 20.21 -4.74 -21.33
C SER A 211 21.15 -4.20 -20.25
N ILE A 212 20.62 -3.80 -19.07
CA ILE A 212 21.41 -3.22 -17.98
C ILE A 212 22.11 -4.36 -17.21
N PRO A 213 23.46 -4.50 -17.25
CA PRO A 213 24.13 -5.70 -16.74
C PRO A 213 24.00 -5.88 -15.23
N HIS A 214 24.13 -4.81 -14.45
CA HIS A 214 24.10 -4.84 -12.97
C HIS A 214 22.68 -4.95 -12.40
N LEU A 215 21.64 -4.67 -13.20
CA LEU A 215 20.27 -4.88 -12.77
C LEU A 215 19.95 -6.37 -12.73
N GLN A 216 19.73 -6.91 -11.53
CA GLN A 216 19.48 -8.33 -11.29
C GLN A 216 17.98 -8.63 -11.14
N ASN A 217 17.23 -7.72 -10.52
CA ASN A 217 15.87 -7.95 -10.13
C ASN A 217 14.93 -6.92 -10.77
N ILE A 218 13.84 -7.40 -11.34
CA ILE A 218 12.69 -6.60 -11.77
C ILE A 218 11.49 -7.05 -10.95
N ARG A 219 10.85 -6.12 -10.25
CA ARG A 219 9.65 -6.39 -9.46
C ARG A 219 8.48 -5.59 -10.00
N ILE A 220 7.30 -6.21 -10.01
CA ILE A 220 6.05 -5.56 -10.40
C ILE A 220 5.10 -5.64 -9.22
N GLY A 221 4.77 -4.47 -8.63
CA GLY A 221 3.81 -4.36 -7.54
C GLY A 221 2.39 -4.30 -8.08
N THR A 222 1.55 -5.29 -7.78
CA THR A 222 0.20 -5.37 -8.33
C THR A 222 -0.81 -5.98 -7.37
N LYS A 223 -2.06 -5.52 -7.46
CA LYS A 223 -3.24 -6.15 -6.88
C LYS A 223 -4.15 -6.78 -7.94
N SER A 224 -3.77 -6.73 -9.22
CA SER A 224 -4.54 -7.36 -10.30
C SER A 224 -4.65 -8.86 -10.14
N VAL A 225 -3.68 -9.52 -9.50
CA VAL A 225 -3.73 -10.95 -9.13
C VAL A 225 -4.94 -11.29 -8.23
N SER A 226 -5.44 -10.29 -7.49
CA SER A 226 -6.62 -10.36 -6.63
C SER A 226 -7.85 -9.76 -7.31
N TYR A 227 -7.76 -8.51 -7.78
CA TYR A 227 -8.92 -7.73 -8.21
C TYR A 227 -9.32 -7.94 -9.68
N TRP A 228 -8.44 -8.52 -10.49
CA TRP A 228 -8.69 -8.87 -11.88
C TRP A 228 -7.73 -9.97 -12.36
N PRO A 229 -7.82 -11.20 -11.81
CA PRO A 229 -6.94 -12.32 -12.20
C PRO A 229 -7.09 -12.71 -13.67
N GLN A 230 -8.20 -12.33 -14.32
CA GLN A 230 -8.41 -12.44 -15.77
C GLN A 230 -7.25 -11.85 -16.56
N ARG A 231 -6.58 -10.83 -16.02
CA ARG A 231 -5.38 -10.19 -16.58
C ARG A 231 -4.29 -11.19 -16.98
N PHE A 232 -4.22 -12.30 -16.25
CA PHE A 232 -3.22 -13.36 -16.45
C PHE A 232 -3.80 -14.64 -17.04
N VAL A 233 -5.14 -14.71 -17.27
CA VAL A 233 -5.81 -15.95 -17.63
C VAL A 233 -6.63 -15.83 -18.91
N THR A 234 -7.50 -14.82 -19.02
CA THR A 234 -8.52 -14.72 -20.08
C THR A 234 -8.53 -13.39 -20.81
N ASP A 235 -7.84 -12.34 -20.33
CA ASP A 235 -7.71 -11.10 -21.08
C ASP A 235 -7.05 -11.37 -22.43
N LYS A 236 -7.46 -10.65 -23.46
CA LYS A 236 -7.04 -10.89 -24.86
C LYS A 236 -5.52 -10.81 -25.09
N ASP A 237 -4.79 -10.12 -24.22
CA ASP A 237 -3.33 -10.01 -24.25
C ASP A 237 -2.65 -10.71 -23.05
N SER A 238 -3.37 -11.58 -22.34
CA SER A 238 -2.82 -12.34 -21.19
C SER A 238 -1.59 -13.16 -21.55
N ASP A 239 -1.60 -13.82 -22.70
CA ASP A 239 -0.47 -14.61 -23.20
C ASP A 239 0.72 -13.73 -23.54
N ALA A 240 0.50 -12.54 -24.12
CA ALA A 240 1.57 -11.58 -24.41
C ALA A 240 2.23 -11.05 -23.13
N VAL A 241 1.46 -10.84 -22.05
CA VAL A 241 2.02 -10.49 -20.72
C VAL A 241 2.89 -11.60 -20.16
N LEU A 242 2.42 -12.84 -20.23
CA LEU A 242 3.19 -13.99 -19.72
C LEU A 242 4.45 -14.23 -20.58
N SER A 243 4.38 -14.06 -21.89
CA SER A 243 5.54 -14.11 -22.77
C SER A 243 6.56 -13.00 -22.47
N LEU A 244 6.11 -11.79 -22.05
CA LEU A 244 7.01 -10.76 -21.53
C LEU A 244 7.71 -11.26 -20.25
N PHE A 245 7.00 -11.91 -19.34
CA PHE A 245 7.59 -12.45 -18.11
C PHE A 245 8.64 -13.53 -18.42
N GLU A 246 8.35 -14.43 -19.36
CA GLU A 246 9.30 -15.45 -19.84
C GLU A 246 10.55 -14.79 -20.45
N ARG A 247 10.40 -13.73 -21.25
CA ARG A 247 11.54 -12.98 -21.81
C ARG A 247 12.41 -12.36 -20.72
N ILE A 248 11.80 -11.74 -19.69
CA ILE A 248 12.56 -11.16 -18.56
C ILE A 248 13.42 -12.24 -17.89
N VAL A 249 12.82 -13.39 -17.58
CA VAL A 249 13.52 -14.54 -16.97
C VAL A 249 14.57 -15.11 -17.91
N GLY A 250 14.25 -15.25 -19.20
CA GLY A 250 15.17 -15.72 -20.23
C GLY A 250 16.40 -14.83 -20.44
N HIS A 251 16.33 -13.53 -20.12
CA HIS A 251 17.49 -12.62 -20.08
C HIS A 251 18.30 -12.73 -18.78
N GLY A 252 18.03 -13.73 -17.93
CA GLY A 252 18.74 -13.94 -16.67
C GLY A 252 18.36 -12.97 -15.55
N LYS A 253 17.27 -12.21 -15.71
CA LYS A 253 16.75 -11.33 -14.64
C LYS A 253 15.79 -12.11 -13.76
N ASN A 254 15.85 -11.89 -12.45
CA ASN A 254 14.83 -12.40 -11.53
C ASN A 254 13.57 -11.51 -11.61
N LEU A 255 12.46 -12.07 -12.08
CA LEU A 255 11.18 -11.40 -12.05
C LEU A 255 10.38 -11.78 -10.80
N SER A 256 9.94 -10.79 -10.03
CA SER A 256 9.10 -11.02 -8.87
C SER A 256 7.81 -10.19 -8.94
N ILE A 257 6.68 -10.87 -8.94
CA ILE A 257 5.36 -10.24 -8.82
C ILE A 257 5.08 -10.02 -7.32
N MET A 258 5.10 -8.75 -6.92
CA MET A 258 4.79 -8.32 -5.56
C MET A 258 3.27 -8.27 -5.41
N ALA A 259 2.71 -9.44 -5.13
CA ALA A 259 1.27 -9.68 -5.10
C ALA A 259 0.65 -9.13 -3.83
N HIS A 260 -0.28 -8.18 -3.96
CA HIS A 260 -0.96 -7.58 -2.84
C HIS A 260 -2.25 -8.36 -2.55
N TYR A 261 -2.21 -9.19 -1.52
CA TYR A 261 -3.36 -9.92 -0.99
C TYR A 261 -3.59 -9.52 0.46
N ASN A 262 -4.77 -9.03 0.79
CA ASN A 262 -5.14 -8.63 2.15
C ASN A 262 -5.87 -9.72 2.91
N HIS A 263 -6.67 -10.55 2.22
CA HIS A 263 -7.53 -11.53 2.86
C HIS A 263 -7.50 -12.85 2.07
N PRO A 264 -7.58 -14.02 2.74
CA PRO A 264 -7.58 -15.32 2.05
C PRO A 264 -8.72 -15.50 1.05
N ALA A 265 -9.87 -14.83 1.22
CA ALA A 265 -10.96 -14.83 0.26
C ALA A 265 -10.52 -14.47 -1.17
N GLU A 266 -9.49 -13.61 -1.31
CA GLU A 266 -8.96 -13.18 -2.60
C GLU A 266 -8.24 -14.31 -3.38
N LEU A 267 -7.84 -15.39 -2.70
CA LEU A 267 -7.21 -16.60 -3.30
C LEU A 267 -8.17 -17.77 -3.49
N ARG A 268 -9.43 -17.65 -3.01
CA ARG A 268 -10.41 -18.75 -3.12
C ARG A 268 -10.92 -18.99 -4.55
N PRO A 269 -11.20 -17.95 -5.37
CA PRO A 269 -11.68 -18.19 -6.73
C PRO A 269 -10.67 -18.99 -7.58
N GLU A 270 -11.16 -19.95 -8.35
CA GLU A 270 -10.32 -20.81 -9.21
C GLU A 270 -9.48 -19.97 -10.19
N ILE A 271 -10.05 -18.91 -10.75
CA ILE A 271 -9.33 -18.04 -11.69
C ILE A 271 -8.15 -17.31 -11.01
N ALA A 272 -8.27 -16.92 -9.75
CA ALA A 272 -7.17 -16.33 -8.98
C ALA A 272 -6.04 -17.35 -8.77
N GLN A 273 -6.40 -18.60 -8.44
CA GLN A 273 -5.41 -19.69 -8.30
C GLN A 273 -4.71 -20.01 -9.63
N ARG A 274 -5.47 -20.03 -10.73
CA ARG A 274 -4.92 -20.22 -12.08
C ARG A 274 -3.97 -19.07 -12.47
N ALA A 275 -4.30 -17.83 -12.13
CA ALA A 275 -3.43 -16.68 -12.37
C ALA A 275 -2.07 -16.85 -11.69
N VAL A 276 -2.04 -17.23 -10.39
CA VAL A 276 -0.79 -17.51 -9.68
C VAL A 276 0.02 -18.61 -10.38
N LYS A 277 -0.62 -19.72 -10.75
CA LYS A 277 0.03 -20.84 -11.45
C LYS A 277 0.58 -20.43 -12.82
N ARG A 278 -0.15 -19.63 -13.59
CA ARG A 278 0.33 -19.16 -14.90
C ARG A 278 1.54 -18.23 -14.76
N ILE A 279 1.52 -17.32 -13.78
CA ILE A 279 2.65 -16.43 -13.48
C ILE A 279 3.88 -17.27 -13.07
N THR A 280 3.74 -18.17 -12.12
CA THR A 280 4.87 -19.01 -11.67
C THR A 280 5.38 -19.93 -12.77
N GLY A 281 4.53 -20.37 -13.69
CA GLY A 281 4.88 -21.16 -14.87
C GLY A 281 5.84 -20.45 -15.83
N THR A 282 5.93 -19.11 -15.82
CA THR A 282 6.90 -18.33 -16.61
C THR A 282 8.31 -18.30 -16.02
N GLY A 283 8.51 -18.87 -14.81
CA GLY A 283 9.72 -18.74 -14.03
C GLY A 283 9.74 -17.50 -13.11
N ALA A 284 8.72 -16.65 -13.17
CA ALA A 284 8.57 -15.54 -12.24
C ALA A 284 8.16 -16.04 -10.84
N THR A 285 8.60 -15.33 -9.79
CA THR A 285 8.17 -15.60 -8.42
C THR A 285 6.97 -14.72 -8.05
N VAL A 286 6.03 -15.27 -7.28
CA VAL A 286 4.91 -14.50 -6.68
C VAL A 286 5.19 -14.32 -5.19
N ARG A 287 5.26 -13.07 -4.72
CA ARG A 287 5.54 -12.73 -3.32
C ARG A 287 4.36 -12.00 -2.72
N ILE A 288 3.76 -12.59 -1.68
CA ILE A 288 2.57 -12.07 -1.00
C ILE A 288 2.97 -11.00 0.00
N GLN A 289 2.35 -9.82 -0.11
CA GLN A 289 2.54 -8.73 0.84
C GLN A 289 1.27 -7.91 1.02
N SER A 290 1.04 -7.40 2.21
CA SER A 290 -0.01 -6.41 2.50
C SER A 290 0.18 -5.80 3.89
N PRO A 291 -0.48 -4.67 4.20
CA PRO A 291 -0.59 -4.21 5.57
C PRO A 291 -1.60 -5.05 6.36
N ILE A 292 -1.36 -5.13 7.67
CA ILE A 292 -2.40 -5.51 8.62
C ILE A 292 -3.30 -4.30 8.83
N VAL A 293 -4.60 -4.50 8.74
CA VAL A 293 -5.61 -3.44 8.81
C VAL A 293 -6.84 -3.94 9.57
N ARG A 294 -7.33 -3.13 10.49
CA ARG A 294 -8.55 -3.40 11.26
C ARG A 294 -9.73 -3.68 10.33
N HIS A 295 -10.63 -4.54 10.72
CA HIS A 295 -11.83 -4.97 10.00
C HIS A 295 -11.61 -5.86 8.76
N ILE A 296 -10.35 -6.08 8.35
CA ILE A 296 -10.04 -6.83 7.13
C ILE A 296 -9.24 -8.10 7.45
N ASN A 297 -8.10 -7.94 8.11
CA ASN A 297 -7.18 -9.06 8.39
C ASN A 297 -6.55 -8.95 9.78
N ASP A 298 -7.30 -8.40 10.73
CA ASP A 298 -6.90 -8.19 12.12
C ASP A 298 -7.07 -9.44 12.99
N SER A 299 -6.87 -10.62 12.41
CA SER A 299 -6.85 -11.89 13.13
C SER A 299 -5.69 -12.79 12.66
N PRO A 300 -5.10 -13.61 13.56
CA PRO A 300 -4.05 -14.56 13.20
C PRO A 300 -4.49 -15.57 12.13
N GLU A 301 -5.73 -16.02 12.18
CA GLU A 301 -6.31 -17.04 11.30
C GLU A 301 -6.33 -16.56 9.86
N ALA A 302 -6.68 -15.30 9.60
CA ALA A 302 -6.67 -14.72 8.27
C ALA A 302 -5.27 -14.78 7.62
N TRP A 303 -4.21 -14.49 8.39
CA TRP A 303 -2.84 -14.58 7.91
C TRP A 303 -2.34 -16.00 7.75
N GLN A 304 -2.70 -16.91 8.66
CA GLN A 304 -2.37 -18.33 8.55
C GLN A 304 -2.96 -18.93 7.28
N GLU A 305 -4.26 -18.70 7.03
CA GLU A 305 -4.95 -19.17 5.82
C GLU A 305 -4.33 -18.54 4.56
N LEU A 306 -4.05 -17.23 4.58
CA LEU A 306 -3.45 -16.51 3.45
C LEU A 306 -2.08 -17.08 3.11
N TRP A 307 -1.20 -17.25 4.10
CA TRP A 307 0.17 -17.73 3.87
C TRP A 307 0.20 -19.20 3.44
N THR A 308 -0.57 -20.05 4.11
CA THR A 308 -0.60 -21.49 3.77
C THR A 308 -1.23 -21.74 2.40
N THR A 309 -2.29 -21.01 2.06
CA THR A 309 -2.90 -21.10 0.73
C THR A 309 -1.96 -20.57 -0.34
N GLY A 310 -1.28 -19.46 -0.08
CA GLY A 310 -0.27 -18.91 -0.99
C GLY A 310 0.84 -19.91 -1.28
N VAL A 311 1.43 -20.51 -0.25
CA VAL A 311 2.52 -21.51 -0.41
C VAL A 311 2.03 -22.73 -1.21
N ARG A 312 0.81 -23.22 -0.95
CA ARG A 312 0.23 -24.32 -1.72
C ARG A 312 0.10 -24.00 -3.22
N LEU A 313 -0.07 -22.72 -3.56
CA LEU A 313 -0.15 -22.24 -4.95
C LEU A 313 1.21 -21.89 -5.57
N GLY A 314 2.31 -21.99 -4.82
CA GLY A 314 3.66 -21.64 -5.27
C GLY A 314 4.05 -20.18 -5.02
N ALA A 315 3.25 -19.44 -4.27
CA ALA A 315 3.60 -18.07 -3.85
C ALA A 315 4.39 -18.10 -2.53
N ILE A 316 5.15 -17.04 -2.29
CA ILE A 316 6.05 -16.90 -1.14
C ILE A 316 5.51 -15.78 -0.24
N PRO A 317 5.11 -16.04 1.01
CA PRO A 317 4.82 -15.02 1.99
C PRO A 317 6.04 -14.11 2.20
N TYR A 318 5.86 -12.78 2.11
CA TYR A 318 7.02 -11.88 2.00
C TYR A 318 7.02 -10.74 3.03
N TYR A 319 5.94 -9.94 3.09
CA TYR A 319 5.81 -8.86 4.07
C TYR A 319 4.43 -8.81 4.71
N MET A 320 4.42 -8.57 6.02
CA MET A 320 3.32 -7.94 6.74
C MET A 320 3.74 -6.53 7.11
N PHE A 321 3.05 -5.53 6.59
CA PHE A 321 3.30 -4.12 6.93
C PHE A 321 2.36 -3.67 8.04
N VAL A 322 2.77 -2.69 8.82
CA VAL A 322 1.86 -1.87 9.61
C VAL A 322 1.15 -0.91 8.66
N GLU A 323 -0.12 -0.60 8.91
CA GLU A 323 -0.89 0.40 8.15
C GLU A 323 -0.17 1.76 8.15
N ARG A 324 -0.23 2.45 7.02
CA ARG A 324 0.42 3.75 6.85
C ARG A 324 -0.37 4.88 7.52
N ASP A 325 0.37 5.87 7.99
CA ASP A 325 -0.06 7.10 8.62
C ASP A 325 -0.73 8.12 7.66
N THR A 326 -1.62 7.65 6.77
CA THR A 326 -2.28 8.46 5.75
C THR A 326 -3.67 7.93 5.42
N GLY A 327 -4.52 8.77 4.81
CA GLY A 327 -5.89 8.40 4.47
C GLY A 327 -6.76 8.16 5.71
N PRO A 328 -7.66 7.18 5.70
CA PRO A 328 -8.54 6.88 6.84
C PRO A 328 -7.84 6.04 7.91
N GLN A 329 -6.62 6.43 8.29
CA GLN A 329 -5.75 5.71 9.21
C GLN A 329 -6.50 5.29 10.48
N ARG A 330 -7.21 6.21 11.15
CA ARG A 330 -7.92 5.92 12.42
C ARG A 330 -8.95 4.80 12.33
N TYR A 331 -9.50 4.59 11.15
CA TYR A 331 -10.46 3.51 10.91
C TYR A 331 -9.78 2.14 10.79
N PHE A 332 -8.54 2.13 10.28
CA PHE A 332 -7.80 0.89 9.97
C PHE A 332 -6.64 0.58 10.91
N GLU A 333 -6.17 1.56 11.68
CA GLU A 333 -5.00 1.39 12.54
C GLU A 333 -5.21 0.39 13.68
N LEU A 334 -4.15 -0.33 13.98
CA LEU A 334 -4.04 -1.22 15.14
C LEU A 334 -2.86 -0.76 16.00
N PRO A 335 -2.95 -0.86 17.34
CA PRO A 335 -1.78 -0.68 18.19
C PRO A 335 -0.63 -1.59 17.76
N LEU A 336 0.60 -1.09 17.82
CA LEU A 336 1.79 -1.85 17.42
C LEU A 336 1.95 -3.15 18.19
N VAL A 337 1.56 -3.15 19.48
CA VAL A 337 1.59 -4.36 20.31
C VAL A 337 0.56 -5.39 19.83
N GLU A 338 -0.66 -4.97 19.49
CA GLU A 338 -1.70 -5.84 18.95
C GLU A 338 -1.29 -6.41 17.59
N THR A 339 -0.75 -5.54 16.72
CA THR A 339 -0.18 -5.92 15.43
C THR A 339 0.92 -6.99 15.58
N TYR A 340 1.81 -6.82 16.57
CA TYR A 340 2.86 -7.80 16.85
C TYR A 340 2.30 -9.13 17.37
N GLU A 341 1.33 -9.11 18.29
CA GLU A 341 0.74 -10.35 18.83
C GLU A 341 -0.04 -11.12 17.74
N ILE A 342 -0.75 -10.44 16.85
CA ILE A 342 -1.41 -11.08 15.69
C ILE A 342 -0.34 -11.73 14.78
N PHE A 343 0.73 -11.02 14.46
CA PHE A 343 1.82 -11.57 13.65
C PHE A 343 2.44 -12.81 14.30
N LYS A 344 2.78 -12.72 15.57
CA LYS A 344 3.38 -13.80 16.36
C LYS A 344 2.49 -15.04 16.39
N ALA A 345 1.19 -14.86 16.67
CA ALA A 345 0.23 -15.96 16.69
C ALA A 345 0.05 -16.59 15.29
N ALA A 346 -0.02 -15.75 14.24
CA ALA A 346 -0.07 -16.25 12.87
C ALA A 346 1.19 -17.04 12.49
N TYR A 347 2.37 -16.52 12.86
CA TYR A 347 3.65 -17.14 12.55
C TYR A 347 3.84 -18.48 13.30
N GLN A 348 3.35 -18.58 14.53
CA GLN A 348 3.36 -19.82 15.33
C GLN A 348 2.47 -20.92 14.74
N GLY A 349 1.35 -20.56 14.13
CA GLY A 349 0.34 -21.47 13.62
C GLY A 349 0.62 -22.06 12.23
N VAL A 350 1.77 -21.74 11.60
CA VAL A 350 2.10 -22.22 10.23
C VAL A 350 3.42 -22.97 10.18
N SER A 351 3.63 -23.76 9.12
CA SER A 351 4.87 -24.51 8.89
C SER A 351 6.02 -23.60 8.41
N GLY A 352 7.26 -24.14 8.42
CA GLY A 352 8.47 -23.39 8.05
C GLY A 352 8.43 -22.73 6.67
N LEU A 353 7.84 -23.35 5.65
CA LEU A 353 7.72 -22.77 4.31
C LEU A 353 6.80 -21.54 4.29
N SER A 354 5.85 -21.45 5.20
CA SER A 354 4.97 -20.27 5.35
C SER A 354 5.55 -19.21 6.29
N ARG A 355 6.64 -19.50 7.03
CA ARG A 355 7.34 -18.60 7.97
C ARG A 355 8.42 -17.75 7.29
N THR A 356 8.18 -17.29 6.07
CA THR A 356 9.15 -16.46 5.33
C THR A 356 8.82 -14.97 5.41
N VAL A 357 7.72 -14.61 6.06
CA VAL A 357 7.23 -13.24 6.20
C VAL A 357 8.17 -12.42 7.08
N ARG A 358 8.50 -11.23 6.62
CA ARG A 358 9.17 -10.18 7.37
C ARG A 358 8.13 -9.18 7.86
N GLY A 359 7.97 -9.08 9.16
CA GLY A 359 6.97 -8.18 9.73
C GLY A 359 6.75 -8.39 11.23
N PRO A 360 5.89 -7.57 11.82
CA PRO A 360 5.27 -6.38 11.22
C PRO A 360 6.31 -5.28 10.95
N SER A 361 6.20 -4.58 9.84
CA SER A 361 7.20 -3.56 9.49
C SER A 361 6.59 -2.24 9.04
N MET A 362 7.24 -1.13 9.43
CA MET A 362 6.88 0.24 9.12
C MET A 362 7.87 0.85 8.12
N SER A 363 7.38 1.51 7.07
CA SER A 363 8.22 2.28 6.15
C SER A 363 8.31 3.73 6.62
N THR A 364 9.25 4.03 7.52
CA THR A 364 9.49 5.35 8.12
C THR A 364 10.35 6.22 7.22
N LEU A 365 10.63 7.47 7.64
CA LEU A 365 11.57 8.37 6.96
C LEU A 365 12.99 7.75 6.89
N TYR A 366 13.46 7.14 7.96
CA TYR A 366 14.82 6.60 8.11
C TYR A 366 15.02 5.27 7.39
N GLY A 367 14.00 4.46 7.30
CA GLY A 367 14.11 3.12 6.73
C GLY A 367 12.86 2.28 6.94
N LYS A 368 13.02 0.98 6.74
CA LYS A 368 11.99 -0.01 7.03
C LYS A 368 12.25 -0.65 8.38
N VAL A 369 11.50 -0.24 9.39
CA VAL A 369 11.61 -0.70 10.78
C VAL A 369 10.77 -1.95 10.97
N LEU A 370 11.37 -3.01 11.49
CA LEU A 370 10.72 -4.26 11.92
C LEU A 370 10.43 -4.18 13.42
N ILE A 371 9.26 -4.61 13.84
CA ILE A 371 8.96 -4.93 15.23
C ILE A 371 9.37 -6.38 15.46
N ASP A 372 10.49 -6.58 16.15
CA ASP A 372 11.07 -7.91 16.38
C ASP A 372 10.51 -8.57 17.64
N GLY A 373 10.05 -7.75 18.59
CA GLY A 373 9.46 -8.26 19.83
C GLY A 373 9.03 -7.19 20.81
N VAL A 374 8.41 -7.67 21.88
CA VAL A 374 8.14 -6.91 23.11
C VAL A 374 8.72 -7.70 24.26
N THR A 375 9.55 -7.07 25.11
CA THR A 375 10.20 -7.71 26.25
C THR A 375 10.45 -6.73 27.39
N THR A 376 10.98 -7.23 28.51
CA THR A 376 11.43 -6.40 29.64
C THR A 376 12.94 -6.49 29.77
N ILE A 377 13.63 -5.36 29.75
CA ILE A 377 15.08 -5.24 29.90
C ILE A 377 15.34 -4.23 31.02
N ALA A 378 16.17 -4.60 32.01
CA ALA A 378 16.49 -3.75 33.16
C ALA A 378 15.24 -3.14 33.82
N SER A 379 14.18 -3.94 33.99
CA SER A 379 12.87 -3.55 34.54
C SER A 379 12.03 -2.58 33.69
N GLU A 380 12.47 -2.19 32.51
CA GLU A 380 11.71 -1.40 31.57
C GLU A 380 11.11 -2.30 30.49
N LYS A 381 9.79 -2.21 30.27
CA LYS A 381 9.12 -2.88 29.15
C LYS A 381 9.37 -2.10 27.85
N VAL A 382 9.80 -2.79 26.80
CA VAL A 382 10.26 -2.16 25.57
C VAL A 382 9.78 -2.91 24.32
N PHE A 383 9.64 -2.18 23.21
CA PHE A 383 9.67 -2.75 21.87
C PHE A 383 11.13 -3.00 21.46
N VAL A 384 11.39 -4.17 20.88
CA VAL A 384 12.65 -4.51 20.21
C VAL A 384 12.48 -4.25 18.72
N LEU A 385 13.29 -3.38 18.19
CA LEU A 385 13.18 -2.86 16.83
C LEU A 385 14.50 -3.03 16.08
N GLN A 386 14.44 -3.14 14.74
CA GLN A 386 15.62 -3.10 13.87
C GLN A 386 15.25 -2.63 12.47
N PHE A 387 16.22 -2.13 11.71
CA PHE A 387 16.00 -1.84 10.30
C PHE A 387 16.18 -3.09 9.43
N LEU A 388 15.18 -3.37 8.59
CA LEU A 388 15.31 -4.31 7.46
C LEU A 388 16.04 -3.69 6.28
N GLN A 389 15.81 -2.40 6.05
CA GLN A 389 16.47 -1.54 5.07
C GLN A 389 16.54 -0.13 5.67
N ALA A 390 17.61 0.59 5.43
CA ALA A 390 17.78 1.96 5.94
C ALA A 390 18.43 2.85 4.87
N ARG A 391 18.28 4.19 5.00
CA ARG A 391 19.00 5.16 4.17
C ARG A 391 20.51 5.05 4.40
N ASP A 392 20.91 4.97 5.67
CA ASP A 392 22.28 4.64 6.08
C ASP A 392 22.38 3.11 6.21
N PRO A 393 23.11 2.42 5.30
CA PRO A 393 23.27 0.97 5.34
C PRO A 393 23.82 0.44 6.66
N ASP A 394 24.63 1.26 7.38
CA ASP A 394 25.23 0.88 8.66
C ASP A 394 24.19 0.75 9.80
N CYS A 395 22.97 1.23 9.59
CA CYS A 395 21.87 1.05 10.54
C CYS A 395 21.15 -0.30 10.38
N VAL A 396 21.34 -0.98 9.24
CA VAL A 396 20.63 -2.24 8.94
C VAL A 396 21.01 -3.32 9.95
N ARG A 397 19.99 -4.03 10.49
CA ARG A 397 20.14 -5.12 11.47
C ARG A 397 20.72 -4.72 12.82
N LYS A 398 20.95 -3.44 13.10
CA LYS A 398 21.25 -2.98 14.46
C LYS A 398 19.97 -2.95 15.29
N PRO A 399 19.89 -3.70 16.40
CA PRO A 399 18.74 -3.60 17.33
C PRO A 399 18.70 -2.24 18.00
N PHE A 400 17.50 -1.72 18.22
CA PHE A 400 17.26 -0.56 19.08
C PHE A 400 15.95 -0.74 19.83
N PHE A 401 15.75 0.08 20.85
CA PHE A 401 14.67 -0.14 21.81
C PHE A 401 13.84 1.13 21.95
N ALA A 402 12.52 0.95 21.92
CA ALA A 402 11.58 2.01 22.24
C ALA A 402 10.80 1.68 23.51
N LYS A 403 10.48 2.69 24.32
CA LYS A 403 9.57 2.52 25.46
C LYS A 403 8.27 1.87 25.00
N PHE A 404 7.77 0.97 25.80
CA PHE A 404 6.49 0.34 25.54
C PHE A 404 5.36 1.35 25.72
N ASP A 405 4.65 1.62 24.64
CA ASP A 405 3.41 2.38 24.65
C ASP A 405 2.30 1.50 24.04
N PRO A 406 1.29 1.09 24.83
CA PRO A 406 0.20 0.24 24.35
C PRO A 406 -0.71 0.94 23.33
N ALA A 407 -0.67 2.27 23.24
CA ALA A 407 -1.47 3.07 22.32
C ALA A 407 -0.75 3.47 21.03
N ALA A 408 0.59 3.25 20.96
CA ALA A 408 1.36 3.58 19.76
C ALA A 408 0.86 2.78 18.56
N VAL A 409 0.60 3.45 17.43
CA VAL A 409 0.12 2.86 16.18
C VAL A 409 1.11 3.03 15.03
N TRP A 410 2.11 3.92 15.19
CA TRP A 410 3.13 4.19 14.21
C TRP A 410 4.48 4.50 14.87
N PHE A 411 5.56 4.46 14.10
CA PHE A 411 6.93 4.70 14.59
C PHE A 411 7.09 6.05 15.29
N ASP A 412 6.45 7.10 14.78
CA ASP A 412 6.59 8.46 15.33
C ASP A 412 5.91 8.65 16.70
N ASP A 413 5.09 7.71 17.13
CA ASP A 413 4.52 7.66 18.50
C ASP A 413 5.53 7.13 19.53
N LEU A 414 6.60 6.47 19.08
CA LEU A 414 7.56 5.80 19.94
C LEU A 414 8.65 6.74 20.48
N GLN A 415 9.04 6.50 21.73
CA GLN A 415 10.15 7.21 22.39
C GLN A 415 11.32 6.23 22.61
N PRO A 416 12.59 6.71 22.59
CA PRO A 416 13.73 5.89 22.96
C PRO A 416 13.60 5.33 24.38
N ALA A 417 14.05 4.09 24.59
CA ALA A 417 14.08 3.45 25.91
C ALA A 417 15.33 3.87 26.73
N PHE A 418 15.40 3.45 27.98
CA PHE A 418 16.56 3.55 28.88
C PHE A 418 17.05 4.99 29.15
N GLY A 419 16.17 5.98 28.99
CA GLY A 419 16.50 7.39 29.25
C GLY A 419 17.21 8.10 28.11
N ASP A 420 17.42 7.45 26.96
CA ASP A 420 17.98 8.10 25.79
C ASP A 420 17.06 9.22 25.27
N SER A 421 17.66 10.33 24.83
CA SER A 421 16.93 11.50 24.31
C SER A 421 16.54 11.34 22.84
N ALA A 422 17.26 10.50 22.07
CA ALA A 422 17.05 10.23 20.66
C ALA A 422 17.47 8.81 20.28
N PHE A 423 16.90 8.28 19.19
CA PHE A 423 17.40 7.04 18.63
C PHE A 423 18.77 7.26 17.95
N PHE A 424 19.65 6.28 17.98
CA PHE A 424 21.04 6.36 17.52
C PHE A 424 21.23 6.82 16.06
N PHE A 425 20.18 6.79 15.24
CA PHE A 425 20.19 7.18 13.84
C PHE A 425 19.63 8.59 13.60
N GLN A 426 19.03 9.23 14.61
CA GLN A 426 18.38 10.55 14.45
C GLN A 426 19.39 11.68 14.35
N ASP A 427 20.53 11.57 15.00
CA ASP A 427 21.59 12.59 15.00
C ASP A 427 22.39 12.64 13.68
N LYS A 428 22.29 11.58 12.86
CA LYS A 428 23.03 11.43 11.60
C LYS A 428 22.36 12.06 10.37
N ASP A 429 21.10 12.39 10.46
CA ASP A 429 20.32 12.88 9.33
C ASP A 429 19.76 14.28 9.59
N GLU A 430 20.59 15.31 9.37
CA GLU A 430 20.17 16.72 9.46
C GLU A 430 19.01 17.06 8.50
N SER A 431 18.83 16.30 7.42
CA SER A 431 17.71 16.44 6.49
C SER A 431 16.40 15.91 7.06
N ALA A 432 16.48 14.95 7.97
CA ALA A 432 15.34 14.37 8.69
C ALA A 432 14.89 15.21 9.90
N SER A 433 15.78 16.05 10.44
CA SER A 433 15.50 16.87 11.63
C SER A 433 14.51 18.02 11.39
N ARG A 434 14.15 18.32 10.15
CA ARG A 434 13.01 19.18 9.83
C ARG A 434 11.72 18.37 9.87
N LYS A 435 11.27 18.01 11.10
CA LYS A 435 9.88 17.51 11.29
C LYS A 435 8.94 18.55 10.71
N PRO A 436 8.04 18.18 9.81
CA PRO A 436 6.90 19.04 9.51
C PRO A 436 6.17 19.29 10.83
N ILE A 437 5.92 20.52 11.16
CA ILE A 437 5.27 21.00 12.42
C ILE A 437 3.84 20.40 12.63
N TYR A 438 3.35 19.61 11.69
CA TYR A 438 2.00 19.06 11.63
C TYR A 438 1.78 17.70 12.34
N LEU A 439 2.82 17.08 12.94
CA LEU A 439 2.74 15.73 13.52
C LEU A 439 2.69 15.72 15.05
N ARG A 440 2.28 16.80 15.71
CA ARG A 440 1.81 16.66 17.09
C ARG A 440 0.34 16.25 17.04
N ARG A 441 0.03 15.01 17.46
CA ARG A 441 -1.33 14.64 17.87
C ARG A 441 -1.71 15.60 18.99
N GLU A 442 -2.60 16.56 18.70
CA GLU A 442 -3.23 17.35 19.74
C GLU A 442 -4.10 16.40 20.57
N ASN A 443 -3.82 16.37 21.85
CA ASN A 443 -4.69 15.69 22.83
C ASN A 443 -6.12 16.24 22.68
N PRO A 444 -7.17 15.42 22.64
CA PRO A 444 -8.54 15.88 22.43
C PRO A 444 -9.08 16.84 23.49
N SER A 445 -8.31 17.14 24.55
CA SER A 445 -8.73 17.96 25.70
C SER A 445 -8.34 19.45 25.61
N GLU A 446 -7.65 19.92 24.56
CA GLU A 446 -7.25 21.34 24.45
C GLU A 446 -7.78 22.02 23.17
N HIS A 447 -9.07 22.00 22.96
CA HIS A 447 -9.71 22.94 22.03
C HIS A 447 -10.33 24.12 22.80
N GLN A 448 -9.52 25.13 23.13
CA GLN A 448 -10.02 26.49 23.29
C GLN A 448 -9.62 27.31 22.05
N LEU A 449 -10.67 27.78 21.37
CA LEU A 449 -10.63 28.66 20.20
C LEU A 449 -9.75 29.89 20.45
N VAL A 450 -8.76 30.12 19.58
CA VAL A 450 -8.28 31.47 19.32
C VAL A 450 -8.72 31.84 17.92
N ILE A 451 -9.84 32.56 17.85
CA ILE A 451 -10.23 33.35 16.69
C ILE A 451 -9.40 34.62 16.80
N ALA A 452 -8.44 34.79 15.92
CA ALA A 452 -7.75 36.06 15.75
C ALA A 452 -8.45 36.84 14.65
N SER A 453 -8.85 38.03 15.00
CA SER A 453 -9.41 39.14 14.23
C SER A 453 -8.65 39.53 12.99
#